data_161b15c9f7ea5bd506d477484fba5f63
#
_entry.id   161b15c9f7ea5bd506d477484fba5f63
#
_cell.length_a   1.000
_cell.length_b   1.000
_cell.length_c   1.000
_cell.angle_alpha   90.00
_cell.angle_beta   90.00
_cell.angle_gamma   90.00
#
_symmetry.space_group_name_H-M   'P 1'
#
loop_
_entity.id
_entity.type
_entity.pdbx_description
1 polymer ?
#
loop_
_entity_poly.entity_id
_entity_poly.type
_entity_poly.pdbx_seq_one_letter_code
_entity_poly.pdbx_strand_id
1 'polypeptide(L)'
;RDMGFGPERSNKGNVLVELGGEGEPLVLASHVDTLGAMVRSIKDNGRLRPTTLGGHQWSTADGENCTVYTRDGNVYTGVVLNTEPSAHVADEPVKTIEKNMEILLDENVDSKDDVLELGIQTGDIXXXXXXRAATSRVVSLTTSCPRRFCWVWPAPLLAAR
;
A
#
# COMPACT_ATOMS: atom_id res chain seq x y z
N ARG A 1 -10.54 -21.54 6.58
CA ARG A 1 -11.26 -22.64 7.30
C ARG A 1 -12.56 -23.01 6.60
N ASP A 2 -13.28 -22.02 6.09
CA ASP A 2 -14.59 -22.24 5.44
C ASP A 2 -14.49 -23.15 4.20
N MET A 3 -13.30 -23.27 3.62
CA MET A 3 -13.03 -24.17 2.49
C MET A 3 -12.56 -25.57 2.92
N GLY A 4 -12.63 -25.89 4.21
CA GLY A 4 -12.27 -27.21 4.75
C GLY A 4 -10.79 -27.45 5.00
N PHE A 5 -9.93 -26.46 4.81
CA PHE A 5 -8.49 -26.61 5.04
C PHE A 5 -8.11 -26.27 6.47
N GLY A 6 -7.04 -26.92 6.97
CA GLY A 6 -6.48 -26.66 8.30
C GLY A 6 -5.25 -25.77 8.24
N PRO A 7 -5.42 -24.44 8.23
CA PRO A 7 -4.27 -23.54 8.17
C PRO A 7 -3.46 -23.56 9.46
N GLU A 8 -2.14 -23.57 9.33
CA GLU A 8 -1.18 -23.44 10.43
C GLU A 8 -0.51 -22.06 10.36
N ARG A 9 -0.28 -21.46 11.52
CA ARG A 9 0.38 -20.18 11.60
C ARG A 9 1.79 -20.35 12.19
N SER A 10 2.77 -19.82 11.45
CA SER A 10 4.16 -19.82 11.92
C SER A 10 4.38 -18.71 12.97
N ASN A 11 5.50 -18.80 13.67
CA ASN A 11 5.89 -17.79 14.68
C ASN A 11 6.05 -16.38 14.08
N LYS A 12 6.32 -16.28 12.78
CA LYS A 12 6.46 -14.99 12.07
C LYS A 12 5.13 -14.52 11.45
N GLY A 13 4.04 -15.23 11.71
CA GLY A 13 2.72 -14.83 11.23
C GLY A 13 2.35 -15.35 9.85
N ASN A 14 3.22 -16.08 9.18
CA ASN A 14 2.89 -16.69 7.89
C ASN A 14 1.82 -17.77 8.09
N VAL A 15 0.95 -17.91 7.12
CA VAL A 15 -0.07 -18.95 7.13
C VAL A 15 0.32 -20.01 6.09
N LEU A 16 0.43 -21.25 6.55
CA LEU A 16 0.70 -22.42 5.71
C LEU A 16 -0.55 -23.25 5.60
N VAL A 17 -0.82 -23.74 4.41
CA VAL A 17 -1.97 -24.64 4.16
C VAL A 17 -1.47 -25.78 3.30
N GLU A 18 -1.61 -27.01 3.81
CA GLU A 18 -1.31 -28.19 3.02
C GLU A 18 -2.56 -28.57 2.22
N LEU A 19 -2.40 -28.62 0.89
CA LEU A 19 -3.50 -28.95 -0.03
C LEU A 19 -3.54 -30.43 -0.39
N GLY A 20 -2.56 -31.21 0.08
CA GLY A 20 -2.48 -32.65 -0.22
C GLY A 20 -1.79 -32.92 -1.56
N GLY A 21 -1.91 -34.16 -2.02
CA GLY A 21 -1.27 -34.64 -3.25
C GLY A 21 -0.19 -35.67 -2.98
N GLU A 22 0.44 -36.17 -4.04
CA GLU A 22 1.51 -37.17 -3.98
C GLU A 22 2.72 -36.70 -4.81
N GLY A 23 3.90 -37.19 -4.44
CA GLY A 23 5.15 -36.88 -5.14
C GLY A 23 5.96 -35.79 -4.46
N GLU A 24 6.88 -35.20 -5.19
CA GLU A 24 7.75 -34.14 -4.65
C GLU A 24 6.93 -32.91 -4.26
N PRO A 25 7.20 -32.32 -3.07
CA PRO A 25 6.44 -31.18 -2.62
C PRO A 25 6.66 -29.92 -3.51
N LEU A 26 5.57 -29.22 -3.80
CA LEU A 26 5.58 -27.96 -4.51
C LEU A 26 5.04 -26.90 -3.56
N VAL A 27 5.81 -25.82 -3.34
CA VAL A 27 5.42 -24.73 -2.50
C VAL A 27 4.98 -23.54 -3.37
N LEU A 28 3.76 -23.07 -3.14
CA LEU A 28 3.27 -21.82 -3.71
C LEU A 28 3.34 -20.75 -2.63
N ALA A 29 4.11 -19.71 -2.88
CA ALA A 29 4.26 -18.61 -1.94
C ALA A 29 3.61 -17.35 -2.52
N SER A 30 2.87 -16.65 -1.68
CA SER A 30 2.21 -15.41 -2.06
C SER A 30 2.14 -14.47 -0.86
N HIS A 31 1.77 -13.21 -1.10
CA HIS A 31 1.58 -12.23 -0.03
C HIS A 31 0.30 -11.43 -0.26
N VAL A 32 -0.24 -10.85 0.81
CA VAL A 32 -1.48 -10.05 0.76
C VAL A 32 -1.26 -8.58 1.13
N ASP A 33 -0.08 -8.25 1.62
CA ASP A 33 0.27 -6.87 1.87
C ASP A 33 0.39 -6.11 0.55
N THR A 34 -0.11 -4.89 0.53
CA THR A 34 -0.09 -4.03 -0.65
C THR A 34 1.09 -3.06 -0.60
N LEU A 35 1.45 -2.54 -1.75
CA LEU A 35 2.34 -1.39 -1.84
C LEU A 35 1.60 -0.14 -1.33
N GLY A 36 2.33 0.80 -0.78
CA GLY A 36 1.76 2.02 -0.27
C GLY A 36 2.81 3.06 0.07
N ALA A 37 2.40 4.04 0.84
CA ALA A 37 3.30 5.07 1.35
C ALA A 37 2.93 5.41 2.79
N MET A 38 3.79 6.16 3.44
CA MET A 38 3.58 6.62 4.81
C MET A 38 3.89 8.12 4.85
N VAL A 39 3.19 8.86 5.69
CA VAL A 39 3.47 10.29 5.91
C VAL A 39 4.85 10.40 6.59
N ARG A 40 5.83 10.90 5.85
CA ARG A 40 7.19 11.14 6.34
C ARG A 40 7.27 12.46 7.12
N SER A 41 6.63 13.50 6.60
CA SER A 41 6.56 14.80 7.25
C SER A 41 5.42 15.62 6.66
N ILE A 42 5.00 16.62 7.39
CA ILE A 42 4.00 17.61 6.95
C ILE A 42 4.76 18.90 6.64
N LYS A 43 4.52 19.44 5.46
CA LYS A 43 5.14 20.69 5.00
C LYS A 43 4.39 21.89 5.58
N ASP A 44 5.05 23.05 5.63
CA ASP A 44 4.46 24.28 6.19
C ASP A 44 3.22 24.76 5.40
N ASN A 45 3.10 24.35 4.14
CA ASN A 45 1.95 24.66 3.29
C ASN A 45 0.84 23.59 3.32
N GLY A 46 0.80 22.74 4.34
CA GLY A 46 -0.22 21.73 4.50
C GLY A 46 -0.07 20.48 3.64
N ARG A 47 0.89 20.44 2.73
CA ARG A 47 1.11 19.24 1.90
C ARG A 47 1.88 18.16 2.66
N LEU A 48 1.60 16.90 2.37
CA LEU A 48 2.30 15.80 3.02
C LEU A 48 3.46 15.33 2.15
N ARG A 49 4.58 15.05 2.79
CA ARG A 49 5.73 14.42 2.11
C ARG A 49 5.64 12.91 2.39
N PRO A 50 5.50 12.09 1.34
CA PRO A 50 5.40 10.64 1.55
C PRO A 50 6.77 9.98 1.63
N THR A 51 6.80 8.74 2.13
CA THR A 51 7.91 7.81 1.97
C THR A 51 7.33 6.44 1.58
N THR A 52 8.10 5.69 0.80
CA THR A 52 7.66 4.45 0.17
C THR A 52 7.48 3.32 1.19
N LEU A 53 6.39 2.57 1.08
CA LEU A 53 6.20 1.26 1.73
C LEU A 53 6.17 0.19 0.64
N GLY A 54 7.16 -0.68 0.66
CA GLY A 54 7.38 -1.65 -0.41
C GLY A 54 8.11 -1.05 -1.61
N GLY A 55 8.21 -1.79 -2.68
CA GLY A 55 8.95 -1.37 -3.87
C GLY A 55 8.05 -0.97 -5.03
N HIS A 56 7.77 0.32 -5.17
CA HIS A 56 7.04 0.82 -6.35
C HIS A 56 7.74 2.03 -6.95
N GLN A 57 7.41 2.32 -8.20
CA GLN A 57 7.95 3.49 -8.91
C GLN A 57 6.98 4.66 -8.73
N TRP A 58 7.46 5.80 -8.27
CA TRP A 58 6.63 6.99 -8.07
C TRP A 58 6.00 7.51 -9.37
N SER A 59 6.62 7.20 -10.52
CA SER A 59 6.05 7.55 -11.82
C SER A 59 4.69 6.89 -12.09
N THR A 60 4.39 5.79 -11.40
CA THR A 60 3.07 5.13 -11.52
C THR A 60 2.03 5.72 -10.56
N ALA A 61 2.47 6.59 -9.66
CA ALA A 61 1.59 7.20 -8.64
C ALA A 61 1.34 8.69 -8.90
N ASP A 62 2.13 9.33 -9.78
CA ASP A 62 1.99 10.75 -10.08
C ASP A 62 0.64 11.03 -10.75
N GLY A 63 -0.16 11.90 -10.14
CA GLY A 63 -1.52 12.20 -10.57
C GLY A 63 -2.59 11.25 -10.04
N GLU A 64 -2.20 10.23 -9.27
CA GLU A 64 -3.15 9.25 -8.73
C GLU A 64 -3.79 9.74 -7.44
N ASN A 65 -5.07 9.40 -7.28
CA ASN A 65 -5.77 9.64 -6.03
C ASN A 65 -5.24 8.69 -4.94
N CYS A 66 -5.19 9.19 -3.73
CA CYS A 66 -4.77 8.39 -2.58
C CYS A 66 -5.72 8.57 -1.41
N THR A 67 -5.61 7.66 -0.46
CA THR A 67 -6.36 7.71 0.79
C THR A 67 -5.36 7.71 1.94
N VAL A 68 -5.54 8.62 2.87
CA VAL A 68 -4.72 8.75 4.08
C VAL A 68 -5.51 8.19 5.26
N TYR A 69 -4.94 7.22 5.95
CA TYR A 69 -5.53 6.58 7.13
C TYR A 69 -4.77 7.02 8.35
N THR A 70 -5.43 7.70 9.27
CA THR A 70 -4.81 8.12 10.53
C THR A 70 -4.85 6.99 11.57
N ARG A 71 -4.01 7.07 12.57
CA ARG A 71 -4.00 6.12 13.69
C ARG A 71 -5.30 6.13 14.49
N ASP A 72 -5.97 7.28 14.50
CA ASP A 72 -7.24 7.45 15.22
C ASP A 72 -8.45 6.94 14.43
N GLY A 73 -8.20 6.45 13.21
CA GLY A 73 -9.23 5.84 12.38
C GLY A 73 -9.92 6.79 11.41
N ASN A 74 -9.50 8.05 11.34
CA ASN A 74 -10.03 8.98 10.35
C ASN A 74 -9.46 8.65 8.96
N VAL A 75 -10.22 9.01 7.93
CA VAL A 75 -9.86 8.70 6.54
C VAL A 75 -10.03 9.97 5.71
N TYR A 76 -8.98 10.36 5.03
CA TYR A 76 -8.95 11.53 4.15
C TYR A 76 -8.55 11.11 2.74
N THR A 77 -8.94 11.90 1.76
CA THR A 77 -8.52 11.68 0.37
C THR A 77 -7.59 12.80 -0.08
N GLY A 78 -6.88 12.53 -1.17
CA GLY A 78 -5.97 13.50 -1.75
C GLY A 78 -5.37 12.96 -3.04
N VAL A 79 -4.48 13.73 -3.62
CA VAL A 79 -3.80 13.38 -4.87
C VAL A 79 -2.29 13.40 -4.66
N VAL A 80 -1.62 12.44 -5.26
CA VAL A 80 -0.14 12.36 -5.28
C VAL A 80 0.35 13.21 -6.44
N LEU A 81 1.22 14.16 -6.17
CA LEU A 81 1.73 15.07 -7.19
C LEU A 81 3.25 15.21 -7.12
N ASN A 82 3.85 15.47 -8.26
CA ASN A 82 5.22 15.96 -8.31
C ASN A 82 5.25 17.39 -7.73
N THR A 83 6.31 17.78 -7.06
CA THR A 83 6.48 19.12 -6.47
C THR A 83 6.46 20.23 -7.52
N GLU A 84 6.82 19.91 -8.76
CA GLU A 84 6.81 20.84 -9.89
C GLU A 84 6.09 20.19 -11.08
N PRO A 85 4.76 20.10 -11.02
CA PRO A 85 4.01 19.35 -12.04
C PRO A 85 3.82 20.09 -13.37
N SER A 86 4.14 21.40 -13.41
CA SER A 86 3.91 22.22 -14.61
C SER A 86 5.15 22.30 -15.48
N ALA A 87 4.97 22.07 -16.78
CA ALA A 87 6.03 22.24 -17.79
C ALA A 87 6.51 23.69 -17.94
N HIS A 88 5.77 24.66 -17.38
CA HIS A 88 6.10 26.08 -17.46
C HIS A 88 6.93 26.59 -16.27
N VAL A 89 7.14 25.74 -15.26
CA VAL A 89 7.82 26.13 -14.02
C VAL A 89 9.29 25.69 -14.02
N ALA A 90 9.58 24.60 -14.69
CA ALA A 90 10.93 24.03 -14.73
C ALA A 90 11.44 23.93 -16.18
N ASP A 91 12.71 24.28 -16.39
CA ASP A 91 13.36 24.17 -17.71
C ASP A 91 13.50 22.71 -18.15
N GLU A 92 13.59 21.79 -17.18
CA GLU A 92 13.62 20.36 -17.43
C GLU A 92 12.62 19.64 -16.52
N PRO A 93 12.01 18.54 -16.98
CA PRO A 93 11.08 17.78 -16.15
C PRO A 93 11.73 17.31 -14.83
N VAL A 94 11.06 17.58 -13.72
CA VAL A 94 11.53 17.11 -12.41
C VAL A 94 11.34 15.59 -12.33
N LYS A 95 12.37 14.89 -11.94
CA LYS A 95 12.33 13.42 -11.85
C LYS A 95 11.27 12.97 -10.84
N THR A 96 10.45 12.02 -11.24
CA THR A 96 9.40 11.44 -10.40
C THR A 96 10.02 10.42 -9.44
N ILE A 97 10.62 10.93 -8.37
CA ILE A 97 11.27 10.15 -7.31
C ILE A 97 10.71 10.60 -5.95
N GLU A 98 10.84 9.78 -4.94
CA GLU A 98 10.24 10.00 -3.60
C GLU A 98 10.43 11.43 -3.07
N LYS A 99 11.63 11.98 -3.16
CA LYS A 99 11.92 13.30 -2.59
C LYS A 99 11.18 14.44 -3.28
N ASN A 100 10.73 14.22 -4.52
CA ASN A 100 10.04 15.21 -5.34
C ASN A 100 8.52 14.99 -5.38
N MET A 101 8.01 14.07 -4.53
CA MET A 101 6.57 13.79 -4.48
C MET A 101 5.96 14.40 -3.23
N GLU A 102 4.71 14.83 -3.36
CA GLU A 102 3.92 15.34 -2.24
C GLU A 102 2.46 14.91 -2.42
N ILE A 103 1.71 14.98 -1.33
CA ILE A 103 0.28 14.70 -1.37
C ILE A 103 -0.46 16.00 -1.03
N LEU A 104 -1.36 16.36 -1.93
CA LEU A 104 -2.31 17.44 -1.73
C LEU A 104 -3.62 16.82 -1.22
N LEU A 105 -4.04 17.20 -0.03
CA LEU A 105 -5.29 16.71 0.56
C LEU A 105 -6.50 17.38 -0.10
N ASP A 106 -7.62 16.68 -0.12
CA ASP A 106 -8.91 17.24 -0.60
C ASP A 106 -9.59 18.08 0.49
N GLU A 107 -8.88 18.35 1.57
CA GLU A 107 -9.34 19.16 2.69
C GLU A 107 -8.86 20.61 2.55
N ASN A 108 -9.58 21.53 3.18
CA ASN A 108 -9.20 22.95 3.16
C ASN A 108 -8.10 23.21 4.20
N VAL A 109 -6.88 22.91 3.84
CA VAL A 109 -5.69 23.06 4.68
C VAL A 109 -4.61 23.88 3.93
N ASP A 110 -4.12 24.91 4.56
CA ASP A 110 -3.10 25.79 4.01
C ASP A 110 -1.83 25.84 4.88
N SER A 111 -1.85 25.15 6.00
CA SER A 111 -0.73 25.12 6.96
C SER A 111 -0.53 23.75 7.55
N LYS A 112 0.64 23.57 8.16
CA LYS A 112 0.97 22.37 8.91
C LYS A 112 0.02 22.18 10.09
N ASP A 113 -0.35 23.27 10.75
CA ASP A 113 -1.22 23.22 11.92
C ASP A 113 -2.64 22.75 11.56
N ASP A 114 -3.17 23.19 10.42
CA ASP A 114 -4.46 22.70 9.92
C ASP A 114 -4.45 21.18 9.73
N VAL A 115 -3.37 20.64 9.16
CA VAL A 115 -3.22 19.20 8.94
C VAL A 115 -3.15 18.46 10.28
N LEU A 116 -2.45 19.04 11.27
CA LEU A 116 -2.38 18.43 12.60
C LEU A 116 -3.74 18.45 13.30
N GLU A 117 -4.56 19.47 13.07
CA GLU A 117 -5.95 19.54 13.60
C GLU A 117 -6.84 18.45 13.01
N LEU A 118 -6.59 18.00 11.77
CA LEU A 118 -7.26 16.83 11.18
C LEU A 118 -6.84 15.51 11.84
N GLY A 119 -5.79 15.54 12.69
CA GLY A 119 -5.26 14.34 13.34
C GLY A 119 -4.25 13.58 12.49
N ILE A 120 -3.85 14.15 11.35
CA ILE A 120 -2.86 13.50 10.47
C ILE A 120 -1.46 13.73 11.06
N GLN A 121 -0.69 12.66 11.18
CA GLN A 121 0.65 12.68 11.79
C GLN A 121 1.67 11.91 10.96
N THR A 122 2.92 12.18 11.25
CA THR A 122 4.03 11.36 10.70
C THR A 122 3.83 9.89 11.10
N GLY A 123 3.91 9.01 10.11
CA GLY A 123 3.69 7.57 10.30
C GLY A 123 2.29 7.10 9.90
N ASP A 124 1.40 8.00 9.53
CA ASP A 124 0.07 7.62 9.01
C ASP A 124 0.21 7.07 7.58
N ILE A 125 -0.69 6.19 7.23
CA ILE A 125 -0.53 5.37 6.03
C ILE A 125 -1.32 5.95 4.86
N UNK A 126 -0.67 5.95 3.64
CA UNK A 126 -1.27 6.36 2.45
C UNK A 126 -1.35 5.20 1.51
N UNK A 127 -2.44 4.83 1.05
CA UNK A 127 -2.62 3.80 0.03
C UNK A 127 -2.96 4.48 -1.25
N UNK A 128 -2.21 4.31 -2.16
CA UNK A 128 -2.46 4.80 -3.48
C UNK A 128 -3.48 3.95 -4.15
N UNK A 129 -4.23 4.40 -4.95
CA UNK A 129 -5.31 3.73 -5.62
C UNK A 129 -4.88 2.66 -6.57
N UNK A 130 -3.85 2.79 -7.02
CA UNK A 130 -3.26 1.82 -7.87
C UNK A 130 -2.81 0.57 -7.12
N UNK A 131 -2.52 0.82 -6.09
CA UNK A 131 -2.20 -0.25 -5.23
C UNK A 131 -3.38 -1.08 -4.86
N ARG A 132 -4.47 -0.48 -4.74
CA ARG A 132 -5.72 -1.21 -4.44
C ARG A 132 -6.15 -2.14 -5.59
N ALA A 133 -5.97 -1.69 -6.80
CA ALA A 133 -6.33 -2.51 -7.98
C ALA A 133 -5.46 -3.78 -8.12
N ALA A 134 -4.24 -3.73 -7.65
CA ALA A 134 -3.33 -4.88 -7.73
C ALA A 134 -3.70 -6.00 -6.74
N THR A 135 -4.28 -5.65 -5.59
CA THR A 135 -4.67 -6.64 -4.56
C THR A 135 -5.91 -7.46 -4.94
N SER A 136 -6.74 -6.95 -5.85
CA SER A 136 -7.95 -7.68 -6.27
C SER A 136 -7.72 -8.73 -7.35
N ARG A 137 -6.51 -8.78 -7.92
CA ARG A 137 -6.16 -9.80 -8.91
C ARG A 137 -5.60 -11.04 -8.22
N VAL A 138 -6.49 -11.82 -7.65
CA VAL A 138 -6.14 -13.17 -7.20
C VAL A 138 -5.85 -13.99 -8.45
N VAL A 139 -4.63 -14.46 -8.56
CA VAL A 139 -4.27 -15.40 -9.64
C VAL A 139 -5.04 -16.69 -9.39
N SER A 140 -6.06 -16.93 -10.19
CA SER A 140 -6.74 -18.22 -10.20
C SER A 140 -5.81 -19.23 -10.91
N LEU A 141 -5.10 -20.00 -10.12
CA LEU A 141 -4.34 -21.13 -10.63
C LEU A 141 -5.29 -22.29 -10.81
N THR A 142 -5.67 -22.54 -12.05
CA THR A 142 -6.49 -23.70 -12.39
C THR A 142 -5.71 -24.99 -12.17
N THR A 143 -6.31 -25.83 -11.40
CA THR A 143 -5.79 -27.09 -10.90
C THR A 143 -5.73 -28.19 -11.95
N SER A 144 -4.55 -28.48 -12.46
CA SER A 144 -4.29 -29.78 -13.07
C SER A 144 -2.88 -30.30 -12.72
N CYS A 145 -2.46 -30.10 -11.48
CA CYS A 145 -1.17 -30.60 -11.04
C CYS A 145 -1.38 -31.64 -9.92
N PRO A 146 -0.90 -32.89 -10.09
CA PRO A 146 -1.08 -33.93 -9.09
C PRO A 146 -0.06 -33.85 -7.93
N ARG A 147 0.46 -32.68 -7.62
CA ARG A 147 1.51 -32.50 -6.61
C ARG A 147 0.99 -31.82 -5.35
N ARG A 148 1.65 -32.04 -4.23
CA ARG A 148 1.32 -31.40 -2.95
C ARG A 148 1.53 -29.90 -3.06
N PHE A 149 0.50 -29.11 -2.75
CA PHE A 149 0.54 -27.65 -2.72
C PHE A 149 0.56 -27.14 -1.29
N CYS A 150 1.51 -26.28 -0.99
CA CYS A 150 1.55 -25.58 0.28
C CYS A 150 1.42 -24.07 0.03
N TRP A 151 0.40 -23.44 0.57
CA TRP A 151 0.19 -22.00 0.48
C TRP A 151 0.81 -21.31 1.68
N VAL A 152 1.66 -20.33 1.43
CA VAL A 152 2.19 -19.46 2.49
C VAL A 152 1.48 -18.12 2.38
N TRP A 153 0.67 -17.80 3.35
CA TRP A 153 -0.13 -16.59 3.39
C TRP A 153 0.32 -15.73 4.57
N PRO A 154 0.85 -14.51 4.35
CA PRO A 154 1.12 -13.64 5.47
C PRO A 154 -0.20 -13.22 6.14
N ALA A 155 -0.23 -13.26 7.45
CA ALA A 155 -1.43 -12.87 8.20
C ALA A 155 -1.79 -11.42 7.86
N PRO A 156 -3.07 -11.12 7.60
CA PRO A 156 -3.47 -9.74 7.40
C PRO A 156 -3.19 -8.94 8.66
N LEU A 157 -2.58 -7.79 8.50
CA LEU A 157 -2.61 -6.77 9.54
C LEU A 157 -4.10 -6.52 9.82
N LEU A 158 -4.53 -6.90 11.01
CA LEU A 158 -5.89 -6.68 11.44
C LEU A 158 -6.20 -5.19 11.28
N ALA A 159 -7.08 -4.90 10.35
CA ALA A 159 -7.72 -3.61 10.35
C ALA A 159 -8.44 -3.51 11.70
N ALA A 160 -7.91 -2.69 12.58
CA ALA A 160 -8.61 -2.35 13.79
C ALA A 160 -9.95 -1.74 13.38
N ARG A 161 -11.02 -2.21 13.98
CA ARG A 161 -12.33 -1.59 13.85
C ARG A 161 -12.28 -0.20 14.47
#